data_f9792a50fa18860acd66d2bb3fa1f10e
#
_entry.id   f9792a50fa18860acd66d2bb3fa1f10e
#
_cell.length_a   1.000
_cell.length_b   1.000
_cell.length_c   1.000
_cell.angle_alpha   90.00
_cell.angle_beta   90.00
_cell.angle_gamma   90.00
#
_symmetry.space_group_name_H-M   'P 1'
#
loop_
_entity.id
_entity.type
_entity.pdbx_description
1 polymer ?
#
loop_
_entity_poly.entity_id
_entity_poly.type
_entity_poly.pdbx_seq_one_letter_code
_entity_poly.pdbx_strand_id
1 'polypeptide(L)'
;MASTSVLLVEDDTAVRGLFAETMEAAGLSVRAIPLAAHIFDALRQGLPDVIVLDLGMPHGSLQGMEVLARLREVDAWREIPVVILSAFGDVVNRDVTRRLGVASILGKPLLDVSELTRTVRAVAR
;
A
#
# COMPACT_ATOMS: atom_id res chain seq x y z
N MET A 1 -21.22 4.00 -10.62
CA MET A 1 -20.09 4.69 -9.98
C MET A 1 -18.84 3.84 -10.05
N ALA A 2 -17.72 4.45 -10.24
CA ALA A 2 -16.45 3.73 -10.27
C ALA A 2 -16.10 3.20 -8.87
N SER A 3 -15.57 1.99 -8.79
CA SER A 3 -15.06 1.42 -7.55
C SER A 3 -13.78 2.14 -7.12
N THR A 4 -13.55 2.22 -5.81
CA THR A 4 -12.28 2.67 -5.28
C THR A 4 -11.16 1.74 -5.77
N SER A 5 -10.11 2.31 -6.32
CA SER A 5 -9.02 1.60 -6.96
C SER A 5 -7.83 1.50 -6.01
N VAL A 6 -7.33 0.29 -5.80
CA VAL A 6 -6.22 -0.02 -4.88
C VAL A 6 -5.06 -0.63 -5.65
N LEU A 7 -3.85 -0.13 -5.39
CA LEU A 7 -2.62 -0.79 -5.82
C LEU A 7 -2.00 -1.45 -4.60
N LEU A 8 -1.97 -2.78 -4.59
CA LEU A 8 -1.44 -3.59 -3.49
C LEU A 8 -0.05 -4.09 -3.83
N VAL A 9 0.92 -3.83 -2.95
CA VAL A 9 2.30 -4.31 -3.09
C VAL A 9 2.59 -5.29 -1.97
N GLU A 10 2.68 -6.58 -2.30
CA GLU A 10 2.90 -7.67 -1.36
C GLU A 10 3.64 -8.81 -2.06
N ASP A 11 4.80 -9.23 -1.53
CA ASP A 11 5.61 -10.27 -2.16
C ASP A 11 5.12 -11.70 -1.93
N ASP A 12 4.47 -11.96 -0.80
CA ASP A 12 3.94 -13.28 -0.50
C ASP A 12 2.71 -13.56 -1.35
N THR A 13 2.78 -14.60 -2.19
CA THR A 13 1.71 -14.93 -3.12
C THR A 13 0.39 -15.24 -2.42
N ALA A 14 0.43 -16.00 -1.32
CA ALA A 14 -0.78 -16.37 -0.60
C ALA A 14 -1.41 -15.16 0.11
N VAL A 15 -0.59 -14.35 0.76
CA VAL A 15 -1.06 -13.14 1.45
C VAL A 15 -1.59 -12.11 0.45
N ARG A 16 -0.88 -11.93 -0.66
CA ARG A 16 -1.31 -11.02 -1.73
C ARG A 16 -2.69 -11.43 -2.26
N GLY A 17 -2.87 -12.71 -2.53
CA GLY A 17 -4.15 -13.23 -3.00
C GLY A 17 -5.27 -13.04 -1.98
N LEU A 18 -5.00 -13.34 -0.71
CA LEU A 18 -5.98 -13.16 0.36
C LEU A 18 -6.42 -11.71 0.50
N PHE A 19 -5.46 -10.78 0.52
CA PHE A 19 -5.79 -9.37 0.66
C PHE A 19 -6.55 -8.84 -0.56
N ALA A 20 -6.12 -9.22 -1.76
CA ALA A 20 -6.80 -8.81 -2.98
C ALA A 20 -8.24 -9.33 -3.02
N GLU A 21 -8.45 -10.62 -2.73
CA GLU A 21 -9.78 -11.21 -2.72
C GLU A 21 -10.69 -10.57 -1.68
N THR A 22 -10.16 -10.30 -0.48
CA THR A 22 -10.94 -9.67 0.58
C THR A 22 -11.40 -8.26 0.19
N MET A 23 -10.49 -7.47 -0.39
CA MET A 23 -10.84 -6.12 -0.82
C MET A 23 -11.80 -6.14 -2.01
N GLU A 24 -11.61 -7.05 -2.97
CA GLU A 24 -12.51 -7.19 -4.11
C GLU A 24 -13.91 -7.62 -3.68
N ALA A 25 -14.01 -8.55 -2.72
CA ALA A 25 -15.31 -8.96 -2.16
C ALA A 25 -16.04 -7.81 -1.48
N ALA A 26 -15.30 -6.82 -1.00
CA ALA A 26 -15.86 -5.61 -0.39
C ALA A 26 -16.18 -4.51 -1.41
N GLY A 27 -16.00 -4.77 -2.71
CA GLY A 27 -16.35 -3.83 -3.78
C GLY A 27 -15.20 -2.93 -4.25
N LEU A 28 -13.97 -3.19 -3.80
CA LEU A 28 -12.81 -2.43 -4.25
C LEU A 28 -12.24 -3.05 -5.54
N SER A 29 -11.61 -2.23 -6.37
CA SER A 29 -10.91 -2.69 -7.57
C SER A 29 -9.42 -2.78 -7.24
N VAL A 30 -8.82 -3.97 -7.33
CA VAL A 30 -7.47 -4.21 -6.86
C VAL A 30 -6.54 -4.62 -7.98
N ARG A 31 -5.41 -3.93 -8.11
CA ARG A 31 -4.25 -4.40 -8.88
C ARG A 31 -3.19 -4.79 -7.85
N ALA A 32 -2.66 -6.01 -7.95
CA ALA A 32 -1.68 -6.52 -7.01
C ALA A 32 -0.36 -6.79 -7.71
N ILE A 33 0.73 -6.32 -7.12
CA ILE A 33 2.08 -6.51 -7.64
C ILE A 33 3.00 -7.05 -6.55
N PRO A 34 4.03 -7.84 -6.91
CA PRO A 34 4.87 -8.48 -5.90
C PRO A 34 6.01 -7.63 -5.36
N LEU A 35 6.44 -6.60 -6.07
CA LEU A 35 7.65 -5.85 -5.71
C LEU A 35 7.42 -4.34 -5.78
N ALA A 36 7.98 -3.62 -4.82
CA ALA A 36 7.91 -2.16 -4.79
C ALA A 36 8.53 -1.51 -6.05
N ALA A 37 9.55 -2.14 -6.63
CA ALA A 37 10.18 -1.62 -7.84
C ALA A 37 9.21 -1.54 -9.04
N HIS A 38 8.11 -2.30 -9.01
CA HIS A 38 7.12 -2.31 -10.09
C HIS A 38 6.05 -1.21 -9.95
N ILE A 39 6.08 -0.44 -8.86
CA ILE A 39 5.07 0.59 -8.60
C ILE A 39 5.01 1.62 -9.73
N PHE A 40 6.17 2.09 -10.20
CA PHE A 40 6.19 3.15 -11.21
C PHE A 40 5.54 2.73 -12.52
N ASP A 41 5.80 1.50 -12.96
CA ASP A 41 5.16 0.97 -14.16
C ASP A 41 3.65 0.83 -13.97
N ALA A 42 3.23 0.36 -12.80
CA ALA A 42 1.81 0.24 -12.48
C ALA A 42 1.12 1.62 -12.49
N LEU A 43 1.77 2.64 -11.94
CA LEU A 43 1.21 4.00 -11.90
C LEU A 43 1.10 4.64 -13.29
N ARG A 44 2.01 4.30 -14.19
CA ARG A 44 1.93 4.77 -15.59
C ARG A 44 0.75 4.19 -16.33
N GLN A 45 0.29 3.01 -15.92
CA GLN A 45 -0.88 2.36 -16.52
C GLN A 45 -2.20 2.93 -16.00
N GLY A 46 -2.20 3.57 -14.84
CA GLY A 46 -3.37 4.19 -14.26
C GLY A 46 -3.15 4.51 -12.79
N LEU A 47 -3.71 5.62 -12.33
CA LEU A 47 -3.55 6.07 -10.95
C LEU A 47 -4.55 5.38 -10.03
N PRO A 48 -4.10 4.77 -8.93
CA PRO A 48 -5.01 4.24 -7.93
C PRO A 48 -5.51 5.35 -7.01
N ASP A 49 -6.56 5.05 -6.26
CA ASP A 49 -7.05 5.94 -5.21
C ASP A 49 -6.26 5.79 -3.92
N VAL A 50 -5.58 4.66 -3.76
CA VAL A 50 -4.74 4.37 -2.60
C VAL A 50 -3.71 3.29 -2.95
N ILE A 51 -2.53 3.38 -2.34
CA ILE A 51 -1.49 2.36 -2.44
C ILE A 51 -1.36 1.68 -1.08
N VAL A 52 -1.38 0.34 -1.07
CA VAL A 52 -1.08 -0.46 0.11
C VAL A 52 0.31 -1.06 -0.10
N LEU A 53 1.25 -0.69 0.76
CA LEU A 53 2.66 -1.04 0.62
C LEU A 53 3.12 -1.86 1.82
N ASP A 54 3.50 -3.13 1.57
CA ASP A 54 4.05 -4.00 2.61
C ASP A 54 5.55 -3.73 2.76
N LEU A 55 5.98 -3.40 3.98
CA LEU A 55 7.38 -3.22 4.33
C LEU A 55 8.00 -4.46 4.98
N GLY A 56 7.22 -5.51 5.21
CA GLY A 56 7.68 -6.72 5.89
C GLY A 56 8.46 -7.69 5.01
N MET A 57 8.81 -7.32 3.79
CA MET A 57 9.57 -8.15 2.86
C MET A 57 11.06 -8.12 3.18
N PRO A 58 11.82 -9.21 2.91
CA PRO A 58 13.27 -9.16 2.98
C PRO A 58 13.78 -8.01 2.11
N HIS A 59 14.60 -7.13 2.69
CA HIS A 59 15.06 -5.89 2.05
C HIS A 59 13.93 -4.91 1.70
N GLY A 60 12.68 -5.25 1.99
CA GLY A 60 11.52 -4.51 1.53
C GLY A 60 11.34 -3.16 2.22
N SER A 61 11.68 -3.06 3.50
CA SER A 61 11.47 -1.82 4.25
C SER A 61 12.29 -0.67 3.66
N LEU A 62 13.57 -0.92 3.35
CA LEU A 62 14.43 0.11 2.76
C LEU A 62 13.98 0.46 1.35
N GLN A 63 13.73 -0.55 0.51
CA GLN A 63 13.25 -0.33 -0.85
C GLN A 63 11.90 0.36 -0.88
N GLY A 64 11.00 -0.05 0.01
CA GLY A 64 9.67 0.56 0.09
C GLY A 64 9.73 2.03 0.47
N MET A 65 10.59 2.39 1.41
CA MET A 65 10.75 3.79 1.82
C MET A 65 11.39 4.63 0.72
N GLU A 66 12.37 4.09 -0.02
CA GLU A 66 12.97 4.77 -1.15
C GLU A 66 11.94 5.02 -2.27
N VAL A 67 11.13 4.01 -2.58
CA VAL A 67 10.08 4.13 -3.57
C VAL A 67 9.06 5.20 -3.14
N LEU A 68 8.66 5.19 -1.87
CA LEU A 68 7.74 6.17 -1.34
C LEU A 68 8.29 7.59 -1.46
N ALA A 69 9.57 7.78 -1.13
CA ALA A 69 10.21 9.09 -1.26
C ALA A 69 10.17 9.58 -2.72
N ARG A 70 10.43 8.68 -3.67
CA ARG A 70 10.39 9.03 -5.10
C ARG A 70 8.98 9.37 -5.57
N LEU A 71 7.97 8.65 -5.06
CA LEU A 71 6.57 8.96 -5.37
C LEU A 71 6.24 10.41 -5.03
N ARG A 72 6.74 10.89 -3.90
CA ARG A 72 6.44 12.25 -3.43
C ARG A 72 7.16 13.34 -4.22
N GLU A 73 8.14 12.98 -5.03
CA GLU A 73 8.84 13.91 -5.91
C GLU A 73 8.12 14.15 -7.23
N VAL A 74 7.17 13.29 -7.60
CA VAL A 74 6.43 13.38 -8.88
C VAL A 74 5.07 14.00 -8.63
N ASP A 75 4.77 15.10 -9.29
CA ASP A 75 3.53 15.85 -9.09
C ASP A 75 2.29 15.01 -9.26
N ALA A 76 2.25 14.13 -10.26
CA ALA A 76 1.09 13.29 -10.54
C ALA A 76 0.83 12.25 -9.44
N TRP A 77 1.83 11.89 -8.64
CA TRP A 77 1.77 10.82 -7.65
C TRP A 77 1.86 11.32 -6.21
N ARG A 78 2.21 12.56 -6.02
CA ARG A 78 2.56 13.14 -4.73
C ARG A 78 1.45 13.07 -3.69
N GLU A 79 0.21 13.06 -4.11
CA GLU A 79 -0.94 13.10 -3.21
C GLU A 79 -1.67 11.76 -3.08
N ILE A 80 -1.19 10.69 -3.74
CA ILE A 80 -1.83 9.39 -3.62
C ILE A 80 -1.64 8.90 -2.18
N PRO A 81 -2.73 8.60 -1.44
CA PRO A 81 -2.60 8.09 -0.07
C PRO A 81 -1.89 6.75 -0.04
N VAL A 82 -1.06 6.53 0.96
CA VAL A 82 -0.34 5.27 1.15
C VAL A 82 -0.67 4.70 2.53
N VAL A 83 -1.07 3.43 2.56
CA VAL A 83 -1.22 2.64 3.77
C VAL A 83 -0.04 1.68 3.84
N ILE A 84 0.69 1.70 4.93
CA ILE A 84 1.83 0.80 5.14
C ILE A 84 1.39 -0.40 5.96
N LEU A 85 1.80 -1.61 5.52
CA LEU A 85 1.73 -2.83 6.31
C LEU A 85 3.13 -3.12 6.84
N SER A 86 3.27 -3.27 8.16
CA SER A 86 4.57 -3.45 8.80
C SER A 86 4.50 -4.62 9.77
N ALA A 87 5.46 -5.55 9.71
CA ALA A 87 5.50 -6.68 10.62
C ALA A 87 5.82 -6.21 12.05
N PHE A 88 5.38 -7.00 13.04
CA PHE A 88 5.69 -6.73 14.43
C PHE A 88 7.21 -6.75 14.62
N GLY A 89 7.72 -5.69 15.22
CA GLY A 89 9.15 -5.53 15.44
C GLY A 89 9.88 -4.74 14.36
N ASP A 90 9.21 -4.41 13.24
CA ASP A 90 9.80 -3.52 12.25
C ASP A 90 9.95 -2.12 12.83
N VAL A 91 11.10 -1.51 12.56
CA VAL A 91 11.35 -0.12 12.97
C VAL A 91 10.86 0.78 11.84
N VAL A 92 9.74 1.46 12.08
CA VAL A 92 9.21 2.44 11.14
C VAL A 92 9.39 3.81 11.75
N ASN A 93 10.15 4.67 11.09
CA ASN A 93 10.35 6.04 11.55
C ASN A 93 9.08 6.84 11.25
N ARG A 94 8.30 7.11 12.29
CA ARG A 94 7.00 7.77 12.15
C ARG A 94 7.12 9.22 11.67
N ASP A 95 8.20 9.90 11.99
CA ASP A 95 8.41 11.26 11.51
C ASP A 95 8.67 11.25 9.99
N VAL A 96 9.46 10.31 9.51
CA VAL A 96 9.73 10.17 8.07
C VAL A 96 8.44 9.78 7.34
N THR A 97 7.68 8.81 7.85
CA THR A 97 6.44 8.40 7.20
C THR A 97 5.42 9.53 7.15
N ARG A 98 5.35 10.33 8.21
CA ARG A 98 4.45 11.50 8.22
C ARG A 98 4.85 12.51 7.16
N ARG A 99 6.15 12.81 7.02
CA ARG A 99 6.64 13.73 5.99
C ARG A 99 6.36 13.22 4.59
N LEU A 100 6.37 11.91 4.41
CA LEU A 100 6.10 11.27 3.12
C LEU A 100 4.62 11.03 2.86
N GLY A 101 3.75 11.55 3.73
CA GLY A 101 2.31 11.50 3.50
C GLY A 101 1.69 10.13 3.66
N VAL A 102 2.25 9.29 4.54
CA VAL A 102 1.65 7.99 4.86
C VAL A 102 0.37 8.23 5.66
N ALA A 103 -0.74 7.72 5.13
CA ALA A 103 -2.06 7.96 5.73
C ALA A 103 -2.33 7.04 6.92
N SER A 104 -1.80 5.82 6.90
CA SER A 104 -1.99 4.87 7.99
C SER A 104 -0.91 3.81 7.98
N ILE A 105 -0.58 3.27 9.16
CA ILE A 105 0.36 2.16 9.33
C ILE A 105 -0.38 1.06 10.09
N LEU A 106 -0.48 -0.12 9.48
CA LEU A 106 -1.11 -1.29 10.09
C LEU A 106 -0.06 -2.34 10.43
N GLY A 107 -0.15 -2.91 11.62
CA GLY A 107 0.75 -3.98 12.05
C GLY A 107 0.34 -5.34 11.50
N LYS A 108 1.32 -6.15 11.16
CA LYS A 108 1.10 -7.55 10.75
C LYS A 108 1.49 -8.49 11.90
N PRO A 109 0.77 -9.60 12.10
CA PRO A 109 -0.44 -9.97 11.37
C PRO A 109 -1.62 -9.08 11.73
N LEU A 110 -2.53 -8.89 10.77
CA LEU A 110 -3.75 -8.15 11.03
C LEU A 110 -4.65 -8.97 11.96
N LEU A 111 -5.30 -8.29 12.92
CA LEU A 111 -6.27 -8.93 13.81
C LEU A 111 -7.46 -9.47 13.02
N ASP A 112 -7.84 -8.73 11.97
CA ASP A 112 -8.94 -9.08 11.10
C ASP A 112 -8.62 -8.48 9.72
N VAL A 113 -8.72 -9.29 8.68
CA VAL A 113 -8.40 -8.84 7.31
C VAL A 113 -9.32 -7.69 6.89
N SER A 114 -10.53 -7.61 7.43
CA SER A 114 -11.45 -6.50 7.14
C SER A 114 -10.92 -5.15 7.65
N GLU A 115 -9.98 -5.13 8.59
CA GLU A 115 -9.31 -3.92 9.04
C GLU A 115 -8.62 -3.20 7.88
N LEU A 116 -7.98 -3.96 6.99
CA LEU A 116 -7.34 -3.40 5.81
C LEU A 116 -8.36 -2.71 4.91
N THR A 117 -9.48 -3.36 4.65
CA THR A 117 -10.54 -2.79 3.82
C THR A 117 -11.10 -1.49 4.41
N ARG A 118 -11.36 -1.48 5.71
CA ARG A 118 -11.86 -0.28 6.39
C ARG A 118 -10.88 0.87 6.31
N THR A 119 -9.60 0.58 6.55
CA THR A 119 -8.54 1.59 6.50
C THR A 119 -8.40 2.16 5.09
N VAL A 120 -8.38 1.30 4.09
CA VAL A 120 -8.28 1.71 2.69
C VAL A 120 -9.43 2.64 2.31
N ARG A 121 -10.66 2.28 2.66
CA ARG A 121 -11.82 3.13 2.36
C ARG A 121 -11.77 4.46 3.08
N ALA A 122 -11.25 4.49 4.30
CA ALA A 122 -11.18 5.72 5.08
C ALA A 122 -10.18 6.73 4.50
N VAL A 123 -9.10 6.27 3.85
CA VAL A 123 -8.03 7.14 3.36
C VAL A 123 -8.04 7.37 1.85
N ALA A 124 -8.74 6.54 1.08
CA ALA A 124 -8.77 6.63 -0.38
C ALA A 124 -9.31 7.99 -0.86
N ARG A 125 -8.75 8.46 -1.96
CA ARG A 125 -9.18 9.71 -2.60
C ARG A 125 -10.52 9.55 -3.27
#